data_e89674a78d87380620ae28e2078ceac9
#
_entry.id   e89674a78d87380620ae28e2078ceac9
#
_cell.length_a   1.000
_cell.length_b   1.000
_cell.length_c   1.000
_cell.angle_alpha   90.00
_cell.angle_beta   90.00
_cell.angle_gamma   90.00
#
_symmetry.space_group_name_H-M   'P 1'
#
loop_
_entity.id
_entity.type
_entity.pdbx_description
1 polymer ?
#
loop_
_entity_poly.entity_id
_entity_poly.type
_entity_poly.pdbx_seq_one_letter_code
_entity_poly.pdbx_strand_id
1 'polypeptide(L)'
;MKTKNYTYGKAILAAFEYLLENYQEVFIIGQGLWSPWYVGETMTGLDKKFTIERIIDTPVSESASTGAAVGASLAGMKPIVVHPRMDFMLYAMDAMVNQAANWSHMF
;
A
#
# COMPACT_ATOMS: atom_id res chain seq x y z
N MET A 1 -4.61 14.91 -27.47
CA MET A 1 -4.33 14.56 -26.06
C MET A 1 -2.88 14.88 -25.74
N LYS A 2 -2.63 15.81 -24.82
CA LYS A 2 -1.25 16.12 -24.42
C LYS A 2 -0.68 14.95 -23.60
N THR A 3 0.38 14.34 -24.06
CA THR A 3 1.10 13.30 -23.33
C THR A 3 1.81 13.94 -22.13
N LYS A 4 1.45 13.55 -20.91
CA LYS A 4 2.19 13.95 -19.73
C LYS A 4 3.37 12.99 -19.54
N ASN A 5 4.57 13.52 -19.47
CA ASN A 5 5.75 12.72 -19.13
C ASN A 5 5.87 12.64 -17.61
N TYR A 6 5.79 11.41 -17.08
CA TYR A 6 6.00 11.12 -15.67
C TYR A 6 7.31 10.38 -15.46
N THR A 7 7.99 10.67 -14.36
CA THR A 7 8.96 9.72 -13.83
C THR A 7 8.21 8.51 -13.27
N TYR A 8 8.90 7.38 -13.10
CA TYR A 8 8.28 6.17 -12.55
C TYR A 8 7.61 6.42 -11.19
N GLY A 9 8.32 7.09 -10.28
CA GLY A 9 7.77 7.44 -8.96
C GLY A 9 6.55 8.34 -9.02
N LYS A 10 6.57 9.35 -9.89
CA LYS A 10 5.41 10.25 -10.08
C LYS A 10 4.21 9.56 -10.70
N ALA A 11 4.43 8.59 -11.58
CA ALA A 11 3.34 7.80 -12.14
C ALA A 11 2.66 6.94 -11.06
N ILE A 12 3.43 6.35 -10.16
CA ILE A 12 2.88 5.60 -9.02
C ILE A 12 2.10 6.53 -8.09
N LEU A 13 2.65 7.69 -7.75
CA LEU A 13 1.96 8.68 -6.92
C LEU A 13 0.62 9.11 -7.53
N ALA A 14 0.60 9.39 -8.82
CA ALA A 14 -0.63 9.74 -9.54
C ALA A 14 -1.66 8.61 -9.52
N ALA A 15 -1.23 7.37 -9.65
CA ALA A 15 -2.10 6.20 -9.56
C ALA A 15 -2.69 6.04 -8.14
N PHE A 16 -1.89 6.23 -7.11
CA PHE A 16 -2.36 6.21 -5.73
C PHE A 16 -3.39 7.30 -5.46
N GLU A 17 -3.13 8.52 -5.90
CA GLU A 17 -4.09 9.62 -5.79
C GLU A 17 -5.42 9.28 -6.46
N TYR A 18 -5.37 8.77 -7.68
CA TYR A 18 -6.56 8.38 -8.43
C TYR A 18 -7.38 7.32 -7.68
N LEU A 19 -6.72 6.27 -7.18
CA LEU A 19 -7.40 5.21 -6.46
C LEU A 19 -8.02 5.69 -5.15
N LEU A 20 -7.29 6.51 -4.40
CA LEU A 20 -7.79 7.08 -3.14
C LEU A 20 -8.94 8.07 -3.35
N GLU A 21 -8.92 8.85 -4.43
CA GLU A 21 -10.00 9.81 -4.75
C GLU A 21 -11.28 9.12 -5.19
N ASN A 22 -11.17 8.02 -5.92
CA ASN A 22 -12.32 7.39 -6.55
C ASN A 22 -12.89 6.18 -5.82
N TYR A 23 -12.16 5.60 -4.86
CA TYR A 23 -12.56 4.39 -4.15
C TYR A 23 -12.37 4.54 -2.65
N GLN A 24 -13.48 4.61 -1.93
CA GLN A 24 -13.50 4.78 -0.46
C GLN A 24 -12.87 3.57 0.28
N GLU A 25 -12.99 2.39 -0.29
CA GLU A 25 -12.47 1.15 0.27
C GLU A 25 -10.95 0.99 0.10
N VAL A 26 -10.31 1.84 -0.69
CA VAL A 26 -8.85 1.82 -0.89
C VAL A 26 -8.14 2.55 0.24
N PHE A 27 -7.13 1.93 0.80
CA PHE A 27 -6.17 2.56 1.71
C PHE A 27 -4.76 2.02 1.46
N ILE A 28 -3.75 2.74 1.92
CA ILE A 28 -2.35 2.35 1.76
C ILE A 28 -1.77 2.08 3.14
N ILE A 29 -1.06 0.99 3.28
CA ILE A 29 -0.43 0.57 4.54
C ILE A 29 1.02 0.14 4.30
N GLY A 30 1.91 0.56 5.16
CA GLY A 30 3.32 0.22 5.12
C GLY A 30 4.15 1.10 6.02
N GLN A 31 5.45 0.88 6.04
CA GLN A 31 6.36 1.64 6.88
C GLN A 31 6.88 2.90 6.16
N GLY A 32 7.01 4.00 6.90
CA GLY A 32 7.61 5.25 6.41
C GLY A 32 6.75 6.03 5.41
N LEU A 33 5.46 5.74 5.30
CA LEU A 33 4.59 6.30 4.26
C LEU A 33 4.37 7.81 4.38
N TRP A 34 4.58 8.39 5.55
CA TRP A 34 4.41 9.83 5.75
C TRP A 34 5.64 10.66 5.35
N SER A 35 6.76 10.00 5.04
CA SER A 35 7.96 10.69 4.58
C SER A 35 7.81 11.15 3.12
N PRO A 36 8.05 12.44 2.83
CA PRO A 36 7.82 12.99 1.48
C PRO A 36 8.79 12.46 0.42
N TRP A 37 9.94 11.93 0.82
CA TRP A 37 10.95 11.39 -0.12
C TRP A 37 11.10 9.87 -0.02
N TYR A 38 10.31 9.24 0.80
CA TYR A 38 10.37 7.79 0.98
C TYR A 38 9.89 7.05 -0.26
N VAL A 39 10.54 5.93 -0.57
CA VAL A 39 10.20 5.05 -1.71
C VAL A 39 10.13 5.83 -3.03
N GLY A 40 11.16 6.65 -3.31
CA GLY A 40 11.27 7.40 -4.57
C GLY A 40 10.15 8.41 -4.79
N GLU A 41 9.70 9.06 -3.73
CA GLU A 41 8.65 10.09 -3.76
C GLU A 41 7.27 9.58 -4.18
N THR A 42 7.04 8.27 -4.10
CA THR A 42 5.75 7.67 -4.47
C THR A 42 4.61 8.01 -3.53
N MET A 43 4.93 8.49 -2.31
CA MET A 43 3.95 8.77 -1.25
C MET A 43 3.84 10.25 -0.88
N THR A 44 4.52 11.13 -1.60
CA THR A 44 4.64 12.55 -1.25
C THR A 44 3.27 13.23 -1.08
N GLY A 45 2.99 13.70 0.13
CA GLY A 45 1.80 14.49 0.45
C GLY A 45 0.49 13.72 0.58
N LEU A 46 0.48 12.40 0.38
CA LEU A 46 -0.75 11.61 0.44
C LEU A 46 -1.37 11.57 1.86
N ASP A 47 -0.53 11.49 2.89
CA ASP A 47 -0.97 11.49 4.29
C ASP A 47 -1.71 12.77 4.68
N LYS A 48 -1.32 13.92 4.10
CA LYS A 48 -1.96 15.22 4.33
C LYS A 48 -3.24 15.37 3.51
N LYS A 49 -3.26 14.85 2.28
CA LYS A 49 -4.40 14.96 1.38
C LYS A 49 -5.55 14.02 1.76
N PHE A 50 -5.23 12.79 2.17
CA PHE A 50 -6.22 11.72 2.40
C PHE A 50 -6.35 11.28 3.86
N THR A 51 -5.67 11.92 4.76
CA THR A 51 -5.61 11.64 6.20
C THR A 51 -4.81 10.39 6.56
N ILE A 52 -4.40 10.34 7.83
CA ILE A 52 -3.62 9.20 8.38
C ILE A 52 -4.45 7.92 8.50
N GLU A 53 -5.76 8.02 8.44
CA GLU A 53 -6.65 6.85 8.50
C GLU A 53 -6.65 6.05 7.20
N ARG A 54 -6.33 6.70 6.10
CA ARG A 54 -6.23 6.05 4.78
C ARG A 54 -4.79 5.85 4.31
N ILE A 55 -3.83 6.52 4.94
CA ILE A 55 -2.39 6.34 4.73
C ILE A 55 -1.81 5.91 6.06
N ILE A 56 -1.79 4.61 6.29
CA ILE A 56 -1.42 4.01 7.57
C ILE A 56 0.07 3.74 7.60
N ASP A 57 0.79 4.57 8.35
CA ASP A 57 2.21 4.37 8.59
C ASP A 57 2.42 3.35 9.73
N THR A 58 3.21 2.33 9.48
CA THR A 58 3.44 1.25 10.44
C THR A 58 4.88 1.25 10.94
N PRO A 59 5.14 0.65 12.11
CA PRO A 59 6.49 0.21 12.45
C PRO A 59 7.04 -0.77 11.41
N VAL A 60 8.34 -1.00 11.44
CA VAL A 60 8.98 -2.03 10.60
C VAL A 60 8.49 -3.41 11.04
N SER A 61 7.50 -3.94 10.36
CA SER A 61 6.89 -5.25 10.65
C SER A 61 6.14 -5.76 9.42
N GLU A 62 6.87 -6.24 8.44
CA GLU A 62 6.32 -6.64 7.13
C GLU A 62 5.26 -7.73 7.26
N SER A 63 5.49 -8.71 8.11
CA SER A 63 4.54 -9.80 8.36
C SER A 63 3.24 -9.27 8.97
N ALA A 64 3.31 -8.42 9.98
CA ALA A 64 2.14 -7.88 10.67
C ALA A 64 1.34 -6.93 9.77
N SER A 65 1.99 -6.01 9.07
CA SER A 65 1.30 -5.05 8.20
C SER A 65 0.62 -5.76 7.01
N THR A 66 1.28 -6.74 6.42
CA THR A 66 0.70 -7.54 5.32
C THR A 66 -0.43 -8.42 5.83
N GLY A 67 -0.28 -9.05 6.99
CA GLY A 67 -1.35 -9.83 7.62
C GLY A 67 -2.58 -8.98 7.94
N ALA A 68 -2.39 -7.76 8.44
CA ALA A 68 -3.49 -6.81 8.68
C ALA A 68 -4.20 -6.44 7.36
N ALA A 69 -3.44 -6.25 6.28
CA ALA A 69 -4.02 -5.98 4.96
C ALA A 69 -4.84 -7.17 4.44
N VAL A 70 -4.38 -8.40 4.64
CA VAL A 70 -5.16 -9.60 4.28
C VAL A 70 -6.49 -9.61 5.04
N GLY A 71 -6.45 -9.37 6.35
CA GLY A 71 -7.68 -9.28 7.17
C GLY A 71 -8.63 -8.20 6.69
N ALA A 72 -8.12 -7.02 6.36
CA ALA A 72 -8.92 -5.92 5.82
C ALA A 72 -9.57 -6.29 4.46
N SER A 73 -8.83 -7.00 3.60
CA SER A 73 -9.38 -7.49 2.33
C SER A 73 -10.55 -8.45 2.53
N LEU A 74 -10.47 -9.33 3.52
CA LEU A 74 -11.56 -10.23 3.88
C LEU A 74 -12.80 -9.48 4.38
N ALA A 75 -12.61 -8.29 4.95
CA ALA A 75 -13.69 -7.41 5.39
C ALA A 75 -14.22 -6.46 4.29
N GLY A 76 -13.77 -6.61 3.05
CA GLY A 76 -14.25 -5.84 1.90
C GLY A 76 -13.43 -4.61 1.55
N MET A 77 -12.34 -4.34 2.27
CA MET A 77 -11.43 -3.24 1.93
C MET A 77 -10.47 -3.65 0.80
N LYS A 78 -9.84 -2.66 0.20
CA LYS A 78 -8.86 -2.84 -0.87
C LYS A 78 -7.52 -2.20 -0.47
N PRO A 79 -6.72 -2.89 0.34
CA PRO A 79 -5.44 -2.36 0.79
C PRO A 79 -4.38 -2.39 -0.30
N ILE A 80 -3.55 -1.37 -0.32
CA ILE A 80 -2.29 -1.34 -1.07
C ILE A 80 -1.18 -1.44 -0.03
N VAL A 81 -0.43 -2.53 -0.05
CA VAL A 81 0.70 -2.73 0.87
C VAL A 81 1.97 -2.25 0.18
N VAL A 82 2.70 -1.34 0.84
CA VAL A 82 3.96 -0.81 0.32
C VAL A 82 5.12 -1.44 1.05
N HIS A 83 5.94 -2.15 0.30
CA HIS A 83 7.25 -2.65 0.76
C HIS A 83 8.34 -1.83 0.07
N PRO A 84 9.23 -1.15 0.81
CA PRO A 84 10.22 -0.24 0.21
C PRO A 84 11.29 -0.96 -0.61
N ARG A 85 11.52 -2.25 -0.34
CA ARG A 85 12.49 -3.08 -1.05
C ARG A 85 11.96 -4.50 -1.19
N MET A 86 12.30 -5.15 -2.29
CA MET A 86 11.88 -6.54 -2.58
C MET A 86 12.38 -7.54 -1.55
N ASP A 87 13.58 -7.36 -1.03
CA ASP A 87 14.14 -8.24 0.00
C ASP A 87 13.39 -8.12 1.33
N PHE A 88 12.91 -6.94 1.69
CA PHE A 88 12.09 -6.76 2.88
C PHE A 88 10.72 -7.45 2.74
N MET A 89 10.16 -7.46 1.54
CA MET A 89 8.90 -8.14 1.26
C MET A 89 8.97 -9.65 1.58
N LEU A 90 10.14 -10.26 1.56
CA LEU A 90 10.30 -11.69 1.88
C LEU A 90 9.81 -12.03 3.30
N TYR A 91 9.87 -11.11 4.25
CA TYR A 91 9.30 -11.31 5.59
C TYR A 91 7.77 -11.37 5.61
N ALA A 92 7.12 -10.97 4.53
CA ALA A 92 5.66 -11.02 4.37
C ALA A 92 5.17 -12.24 3.57
N MET A 93 6.06 -13.13 3.16
CA MET A 93 5.70 -14.26 2.29
C MET A 93 4.69 -15.21 2.91
N ASP A 94 4.74 -15.42 4.22
CA ASP A 94 3.72 -16.21 4.91
C ASP A 94 2.32 -15.60 4.75
N ALA A 95 2.19 -14.30 5.02
CA ALA A 95 0.91 -13.60 4.86
C ALA A 95 0.41 -13.61 3.41
N MET A 96 1.31 -13.48 2.44
CA MET A 96 0.95 -13.46 1.02
C MET A 96 0.58 -14.84 0.48
N VAL A 97 1.40 -15.85 0.77
CA VAL A 97 1.26 -17.21 0.20
C VAL A 97 0.31 -18.06 1.03
N ASN A 98 0.56 -18.18 2.32
CA ASN A 98 -0.21 -19.09 3.18
C ASN A 98 -1.54 -18.50 3.61
N GLN A 99 -1.68 -17.19 3.66
CA GLN A 99 -2.92 -16.51 4.04
C GLN A 99 -3.68 -15.98 2.82
N ALA A 100 -3.19 -14.96 2.14
CA ALA A 100 -3.92 -14.32 1.07
C ALA A 100 -4.24 -15.26 -0.09
N ALA A 101 -3.24 -15.96 -0.62
CA ALA A 101 -3.42 -16.84 -1.77
C ALA A 101 -4.29 -18.07 -1.47
N ASN A 102 -4.21 -18.60 -0.27
CA ASN A 102 -4.90 -19.85 0.10
C ASN A 102 -6.24 -19.65 0.82
N TRP A 103 -6.59 -18.43 1.21
CA TRP A 103 -7.74 -18.21 2.09
C TRP A 103 -9.03 -18.76 1.50
N SER A 104 -9.36 -18.42 0.27
CA SER A 104 -10.61 -18.87 -0.36
C SER A 104 -10.59 -20.36 -0.69
N HIS A 105 -9.42 -20.99 -0.76
CA HIS A 105 -9.27 -22.41 -1.07
C HIS A 105 -9.31 -23.30 0.18
N MET A 106 -8.72 -22.83 1.30
CA MET A 106 -8.57 -23.62 2.52
C MET A 106 -9.67 -23.34 3.57
N PHE A 107 -10.24 -22.16 3.48
CA PHE A 107 -11.25 -21.69 4.43
C PHE A 107 -12.50 -21.20 3.67
#